data_e4a4c94569676b949558ebb0415f77f8
#
_entry.id   e4a4c94569676b949558ebb0415f77f8
#
_cell.length_a   1.000
_cell.length_b   1.000
_cell.length_c   1.000
_cell.angle_alpha   90.00
_cell.angle_beta   90.00
_cell.angle_gamma   90.00
#
_symmetry.space_group_name_H-M   'P 1'
#
loop_
_entity.id
_entity.type
_entity.pdbx_description
1 polymer ?
#
loop_
_entity_poly.entity_id
_entity_poly.type
_entity_poly.pdbx_seq_one_letter_code
_entity_poly.pdbx_strand_id
1 'polypeptide(L)'
;MGIVFSTVSQNGLSIFTTYGQLLGLLVGTMVLVALVINPLIVFCFLRRNPYPLVFKCLKSSGITAFFTRSSAANIPVNMELCEELELDKEIYSVSIPLGATINMDGAAVTITVMAMAAAYTLGIEVTLPAAVIMSILAALSACGTSGVAGGSILLIPLACSLFGIGNDIAMQVAVSYTHLTL
;
A
#
# COMPACT_ATOMS: atom_id res chain seq x y z
N MET A 1 -18.02 7.52 13.41
CA MET A 1 -19.07 8.37 12.79
C MET A 1 -18.97 9.84 13.26
N GLY A 2 -18.87 10.15 14.58
CA GLY A 2 -18.84 11.54 15.07
C GLY A 2 -17.67 12.39 14.58
N ILE A 3 -16.46 11.83 14.46
CA ILE A 3 -15.27 12.57 14.02
C ILE A 3 -15.39 12.97 12.55
N VAL A 4 -15.84 12.06 11.67
CA VAL A 4 -16.04 12.35 10.25
C VAL A 4 -17.08 13.45 10.07
N PHE A 5 -18.19 13.38 10.80
CA PHE A 5 -19.25 14.38 10.75
C PHE A 5 -18.76 15.76 11.23
N SER A 6 -18.02 15.82 12.35
CA SER A 6 -17.46 17.08 12.85
C SER A 6 -16.43 17.69 11.89
N THR A 7 -15.59 16.86 11.28
CA THR A 7 -14.56 17.31 10.34
C THR A 7 -15.18 17.84 9.05
N VAL A 8 -16.21 17.15 8.53
CA VAL A 8 -16.98 17.61 7.34
C VAL A 8 -17.76 18.89 7.64
N SER A 9 -18.33 18.99 8.84
CA SER A 9 -19.08 20.18 9.28
C SER A 9 -18.20 21.43 9.44
N GLN A 10 -16.93 21.25 9.86
CA GLN A 10 -16.01 22.37 10.08
C GLN A 10 -15.32 22.87 8.82
N ASN A 11 -15.01 22.00 7.88
CA ASN A 11 -14.19 22.32 6.70
C ASN A 11 -14.96 22.30 5.36
N GLY A 12 -16.24 21.93 5.37
CA GLY A 12 -17.11 21.96 4.19
C GLY A 12 -16.67 21.02 3.05
N LEU A 13 -17.11 21.35 1.82
CA LEU A 13 -16.84 20.53 0.62
C LEU A 13 -15.36 20.50 0.20
N SER A 14 -14.53 21.43 0.68
CA SER A 14 -13.09 21.46 0.36
C SER A 14 -12.34 20.24 0.87
N ILE A 15 -12.81 19.58 1.92
CA ILE A 15 -12.29 18.30 2.39
C ILE A 15 -12.39 17.23 1.33
N PHE A 16 -13.57 17.10 0.69
CA PHE A 16 -13.78 16.08 -0.31
C PHE A 16 -12.85 16.23 -1.51
N THR A 17 -12.49 17.46 -1.89
CA THR A 17 -11.53 17.69 -2.98
C THR A 17 -10.11 17.32 -2.57
N THR A 18 -9.64 17.70 -1.39
CA THR A 18 -8.29 17.41 -0.92
C THR A 18 -8.09 15.91 -0.64
N TYR A 19 -9.03 15.29 0.07
CA TYR A 19 -8.96 13.85 0.33
C TYR A 19 -9.21 13.03 -0.95
N GLY A 20 -10.05 13.51 -1.86
CA GLY A 20 -10.26 12.89 -3.16
C GLY A 20 -8.99 12.88 -4.01
N GLN A 21 -8.22 13.96 -4.00
CA GLN A 21 -6.92 14.03 -4.68
C GLN A 21 -5.91 13.04 -4.07
N LEU A 22 -5.83 12.98 -2.73
CA LEU A 22 -4.95 12.06 -2.03
C LEU A 22 -5.31 10.60 -2.32
N LEU A 23 -6.59 10.27 -2.22
CA LEU A 23 -7.10 8.93 -2.53
C LEU A 23 -6.88 8.58 -4.01
N GLY A 24 -7.13 9.53 -4.92
CA GLY A 24 -6.88 9.37 -6.34
C GLY A 24 -5.41 9.13 -6.66
N LEU A 25 -4.50 9.85 -6.01
CA LEU A 25 -3.06 9.65 -6.13
C LEU A 25 -2.66 8.25 -5.64
N LEU A 26 -3.15 7.84 -4.48
CA LEU A 26 -2.82 6.55 -3.86
C LEU A 26 -3.33 5.39 -4.72
N VAL A 27 -4.60 5.42 -5.12
CA VAL A 27 -5.19 4.39 -5.99
C VAL A 27 -4.53 4.40 -7.36
N GLY A 28 -4.28 5.59 -7.95
CA GLY A 28 -3.59 5.73 -9.23
C GLY A 28 -2.18 5.14 -9.20
N THR A 29 -1.42 5.38 -8.13
CA THR A 29 -0.09 4.79 -7.96
C THR A 29 -0.16 3.27 -7.81
N MET A 30 -1.12 2.74 -7.04
CA MET A 30 -1.30 1.30 -6.90
C MET A 30 -1.69 0.62 -8.23
N VAL A 31 -2.58 1.23 -9.00
CA VAL A 31 -2.98 0.75 -10.33
C VAL A 31 -1.79 0.78 -11.29
N LEU A 32 -0.98 1.84 -11.26
CA LEU A 32 0.24 1.93 -12.06
C LEU A 32 1.23 0.82 -11.70
N VAL A 33 1.46 0.57 -10.42
CA VAL A 33 2.32 -0.55 -9.98
C VAL A 33 1.77 -1.88 -10.47
N ALA A 34 0.47 -2.13 -10.28
CA ALA A 34 -0.16 -3.40 -10.65
C ALA A 34 -0.19 -3.67 -12.17
N LEU A 35 -0.43 -2.63 -12.99
CA LEU A 35 -0.63 -2.79 -14.44
C LEU A 35 0.59 -2.43 -15.29
N VAL A 36 1.58 -1.75 -14.74
CA VAL A 36 2.78 -1.33 -15.47
C VAL A 36 4.02 -1.93 -14.84
N ILE A 37 4.29 -1.66 -13.57
CA ILE A 37 5.56 -2.06 -12.94
C ILE A 37 5.65 -3.58 -12.80
N ASN A 38 4.63 -4.22 -12.21
CA ASN A 38 4.63 -5.68 -12.04
C ASN A 38 4.66 -6.44 -13.37
N PRO A 39 3.85 -6.10 -14.39
CA PRO A 39 3.98 -6.71 -15.72
C PRO A 39 5.35 -6.47 -16.36
N LEU A 40 5.96 -5.30 -16.18
CA LEU A 40 7.28 -5.01 -16.70
C LEU A 40 8.35 -5.92 -16.07
N ILE A 41 8.30 -6.12 -14.76
CA ILE A 41 9.19 -7.05 -14.05
C ILE A 41 8.99 -8.47 -14.59
N VAL A 42 7.75 -8.94 -14.69
CA VAL A 42 7.43 -10.28 -15.24
C VAL A 42 7.93 -10.41 -16.68
N PHE A 43 7.76 -9.37 -17.51
CA PHE A 43 8.27 -9.36 -18.89
C PHE A 43 9.78 -9.49 -18.94
N CYS A 44 10.52 -8.81 -18.06
CA CYS A 44 11.98 -8.88 -18.00
C CYS A 44 12.49 -10.31 -17.76
N PHE A 45 11.78 -11.05 -16.90
CA PHE A 45 12.16 -12.44 -16.55
C PHE A 45 11.65 -13.48 -17.55
N LEU A 46 10.37 -13.42 -17.93
CA LEU A 46 9.76 -14.43 -18.81
C LEU A 46 10.00 -14.15 -20.29
N ARG A 47 10.29 -12.92 -20.70
CA ARG A 47 10.41 -12.46 -22.10
C ARG A 47 9.20 -12.86 -22.98
N ARG A 48 8.04 -12.99 -22.37
CA ARG A 48 6.75 -13.28 -23.01
C ARG A 48 5.72 -12.26 -22.54
N ASN A 49 4.57 -12.21 -23.22
CA ASN A 49 3.50 -11.31 -22.84
C ASN A 49 3.06 -11.59 -21.40
N PRO A 50 3.24 -10.67 -20.43
CA PRO A 50 2.94 -10.88 -19.02
C PRO A 50 1.45 -10.74 -18.69
N TYR A 51 0.68 -10.05 -19.52
CA TYR A 51 -0.69 -9.66 -19.19
C TYR A 51 -1.64 -10.81 -18.95
N PRO A 52 -1.63 -11.93 -19.70
CA PRO A 52 -2.50 -13.06 -19.39
C PRO A 52 -2.29 -13.62 -17.99
N LEU A 53 -1.03 -13.70 -17.55
CA LEU A 53 -0.67 -14.14 -16.21
C LEU A 53 -1.12 -13.13 -15.16
N VAL A 54 -0.81 -11.85 -15.38
CA VAL A 54 -1.18 -10.76 -14.46
C VAL A 54 -2.68 -10.68 -14.27
N PHE A 55 -3.47 -10.76 -15.34
CA PHE A 55 -4.93 -10.75 -15.24
C PHE A 55 -5.48 -12.02 -14.56
N LYS A 56 -4.87 -13.19 -14.76
CA LYS A 56 -5.25 -14.40 -14.04
C LYS A 56 -5.01 -14.23 -12.54
N CYS A 57 -3.85 -13.71 -12.15
CA CYS A 57 -3.53 -13.41 -10.75
C CYS A 57 -4.48 -12.36 -10.15
N LEU A 58 -4.74 -11.27 -10.84
CA LEU A 58 -5.66 -10.22 -10.36
C LEU A 58 -7.09 -10.74 -10.19
N LYS A 59 -7.57 -11.57 -11.12
CA LYS A 59 -8.92 -12.15 -11.04
C LYS A 59 -9.05 -13.14 -9.89
N SER A 60 -8.07 -14.00 -9.68
CA SER A 60 -8.10 -15.03 -8.65
C SER A 60 -7.84 -14.46 -7.25
N SER A 61 -6.76 -13.71 -7.10
CA SER A 61 -6.25 -13.24 -5.82
C SER A 61 -6.64 -11.79 -5.50
N GLY A 62 -6.78 -10.93 -6.50
CA GLY A 62 -7.01 -9.49 -6.30
C GLY A 62 -8.36 -9.20 -5.65
N ILE A 63 -9.42 -9.92 -6.00
CA ILE A 63 -10.76 -9.74 -5.39
C ILE A 63 -10.70 -10.09 -3.89
N THR A 64 -10.10 -11.23 -3.56
CA THR A 64 -9.96 -11.67 -2.17
C THR A 64 -9.07 -10.70 -1.37
N ALA A 65 -7.95 -10.25 -1.96
CA ALA A 65 -7.05 -9.28 -1.34
C ALA A 65 -7.75 -7.94 -1.07
N PHE A 66 -8.60 -7.48 -1.99
CA PHE A 66 -9.35 -6.24 -1.83
C PHE A 66 -10.28 -6.28 -0.61
N PHE A 67 -11.05 -7.36 -0.46
CA PHE A 67 -12.00 -7.48 0.66
C PHE A 67 -11.32 -7.81 1.99
N THR A 68 -10.30 -8.66 1.99
CA THR A 68 -9.61 -9.05 3.24
C THR A 68 -8.60 -8.01 3.71
N ARG A 69 -8.05 -7.22 2.80
CA ARG A 69 -6.97 -6.24 3.05
C ARG A 69 -5.78 -6.84 3.80
N SER A 70 -5.56 -8.14 3.63
CA SER A 70 -4.53 -8.91 4.33
C SER A 70 -3.80 -9.83 3.36
N SER A 71 -2.50 -9.60 3.19
CA SER A 71 -1.65 -10.49 2.38
C SER A 71 -1.56 -11.88 2.99
N ALA A 72 -1.54 -11.98 4.32
CA ALA A 72 -1.51 -13.25 5.03
C ALA A 72 -2.78 -14.09 4.79
N ALA A 73 -3.97 -13.46 4.83
CA ALA A 73 -5.24 -14.13 4.53
C ALA A 73 -5.34 -14.59 3.07
N ASN A 74 -4.54 -14.00 2.17
CA ASN A 74 -4.54 -14.32 0.75
C ASN A 74 -3.53 -15.43 0.37
N ILE A 75 -2.70 -15.89 1.31
CA ILE A 75 -1.71 -16.97 1.07
C ILE A 75 -2.36 -18.23 0.49
N PRO A 76 -3.46 -18.79 1.06
CA PRO A 76 -4.08 -20.00 0.52
C PRO A 76 -4.55 -19.85 -0.92
N VAL A 77 -5.16 -18.70 -1.25
CA VAL A 77 -5.65 -18.39 -2.61
C VAL A 77 -4.51 -18.34 -3.61
N ASN A 78 -3.37 -17.73 -3.22
CA ASN A 78 -2.19 -17.67 -4.07
C ASN A 78 -1.51 -19.03 -4.23
N MET A 79 -1.53 -19.88 -3.20
CA MET A 79 -1.01 -21.24 -3.29
C MET A 79 -1.87 -22.11 -4.23
N GLU A 80 -3.20 -22.03 -4.14
CA GLU A 80 -4.12 -22.69 -5.05
C GLU A 80 -3.92 -22.24 -6.50
N LEU A 81 -3.73 -20.92 -6.73
CA LEU A 81 -3.40 -20.40 -8.04
C LEU A 81 -2.07 -20.93 -8.59
N CYS A 82 -1.05 -21.09 -7.73
CA CYS A 82 0.22 -21.70 -8.13
C CYS A 82 0.05 -23.19 -8.53
N GLU A 83 -0.79 -23.92 -7.82
CA GLU A 83 -1.14 -25.30 -8.16
C GLU A 83 -1.88 -25.38 -9.50
N GLU A 84 -2.85 -24.49 -9.76
CA GLU A 84 -3.52 -24.39 -11.06
C GLU A 84 -2.57 -24.01 -12.22
N LEU A 85 -1.46 -23.35 -11.92
CA LEU A 85 -0.42 -22.98 -12.88
C LEU A 85 0.64 -24.09 -13.04
N GLU A 86 0.44 -25.24 -12.39
CA GLU A 86 1.36 -26.38 -12.40
C GLU A 86 2.79 -26.02 -11.98
N LEU A 87 2.92 -25.09 -11.03
CA LEU A 87 4.22 -24.68 -10.50
C LEU A 87 4.72 -25.71 -9.47
N ASP A 88 6.03 -25.75 -9.28
CA ASP A 88 6.65 -26.66 -8.31
C ASP A 88 6.20 -26.34 -6.88
N LYS A 89 5.61 -27.33 -6.22
CA LYS A 89 5.06 -27.21 -4.86
C LYS A 89 6.12 -26.87 -3.83
N GLU A 90 7.33 -27.38 -3.95
CA GLU A 90 8.42 -27.10 -3.02
C GLU A 90 8.82 -25.61 -3.07
N ILE A 91 8.74 -24.99 -4.27
CA ILE A 91 9.07 -23.60 -4.47
C ILE A 91 7.95 -22.68 -3.96
N TYR A 92 6.70 -22.90 -4.39
CA TYR A 92 5.64 -21.96 -4.04
C TYR A 92 5.19 -22.08 -2.57
N SER A 93 5.36 -23.22 -1.91
CA SER A 93 5.04 -23.39 -0.49
C SER A 93 5.90 -22.50 0.41
N VAL A 94 7.08 -22.14 -0.03
CA VAL A 94 7.99 -21.22 0.69
C VAL A 94 7.87 -19.79 0.15
N SER A 95 7.86 -19.62 -1.17
CA SER A 95 7.91 -18.28 -1.78
C SER A 95 6.63 -17.48 -1.57
N ILE A 96 5.45 -18.11 -1.55
CA ILE A 96 4.18 -17.40 -1.34
C ILE A 96 4.05 -16.85 0.08
N PRO A 97 4.24 -17.64 1.17
CA PRO A 97 4.24 -17.11 2.54
C PRO A 97 5.34 -16.06 2.76
N LEU A 98 6.54 -16.28 2.23
CA LEU A 98 7.63 -15.33 2.33
C LEU A 98 7.29 -14.01 1.62
N GLY A 99 6.76 -14.09 0.38
CA GLY A 99 6.30 -12.93 -0.38
C GLY A 99 5.21 -12.13 0.34
N ALA A 100 4.27 -12.80 1.02
CA ALA A 100 3.22 -12.15 1.79
C ALA A 100 3.74 -11.30 2.96
N THR A 101 4.98 -11.52 3.39
CA THR A 101 5.62 -10.75 4.47
C THR A 101 6.60 -9.70 3.97
N ILE A 102 7.40 -10.01 2.93
CA ILE A 102 8.48 -9.12 2.48
C ILE A 102 8.15 -8.32 1.22
N ASN A 103 7.21 -8.77 0.40
CA ASN A 103 6.81 -8.06 -0.83
C ASN A 103 5.57 -7.20 -0.58
N MET A 104 5.79 -6.05 0.06
CA MET A 104 4.76 -5.14 0.58
C MET A 104 4.76 -3.80 -0.16
N ASP A 105 4.75 -3.83 -1.48
CA ASP A 105 4.75 -2.63 -2.33
C ASP A 105 3.56 -1.70 -2.05
N GLY A 106 2.36 -2.24 -1.86
CA GLY A 106 1.18 -1.47 -1.47
C GLY A 106 1.33 -0.76 -0.12
N ALA A 107 1.97 -1.43 0.87
CA ALA A 107 2.25 -0.81 2.17
C ALA A 107 3.29 0.31 2.03
N ALA A 108 4.37 0.08 1.27
CA ALA A 108 5.39 1.09 1.03
C ALA A 108 4.82 2.34 0.35
N VAL A 109 3.95 2.17 -0.67
CA VAL A 109 3.24 3.28 -1.34
C VAL A 109 2.37 4.03 -0.34
N THR A 110 1.57 3.33 0.46
CA THR A 110 0.69 3.95 1.45
C THR A 110 1.48 4.76 2.48
N ILE A 111 2.53 4.19 3.06
CA ILE A 111 3.37 4.86 4.05
C ILE A 111 4.00 6.12 3.45
N THR A 112 4.59 6.01 2.26
CA THR A 112 5.25 7.14 1.60
C THR A 112 4.27 8.26 1.26
N VAL A 113 3.16 7.94 0.59
CA VAL A 113 2.15 8.92 0.16
C VAL A 113 1.55 9.64 1.37
N MET A 114 1.21 8.90 2.43
CA MET A 114 0.60 9.49 3.62
C MET A 114 1.59 10.37 4.41
N ALA A 115 2.84 9.95 4.55
CA ALA A 115 3.87 10.75 5.22
C ALA A 115 4.19 12.04 4.43
N MET A 116 4.28 11.96 3.11
CA MET A 116 4.50 13.13 2.25
C MET A 116 3.29 14.06 2.24
N ALA A 117 2.06 13.53 2.26
CA ALA A 117 0.85 14.33 2.38
C ALA A 117 0.78 15.07 3.72
N ALA A 118 1.17 14.40 4.82
CA ALA A 118 1.26 15.04 6.13
C ALA A 118 2.31 16.17 6.14
N ALA A 119 3.49 15.95 5.60
CA ALA A 119 4.54 16.98 5.47
C ALA A 119 4.05 18.17 4.64
N TYR A 120 3.41 17.92 3.50
CA TYR A 120 2.83 18.97 2.66
C TYR A 120 1.77 19.80 3.40
N THR A 121 0.87 19.14 4.13
CA THR A 121 -0.19 19.80 4.90
C THR A 121 0.37 20.70 6.00
N LEU A 122 1.51 20.32 6.58
CA LEU A 122 2.21 21.10 7.61
C LEU A 122 3.15 22.18 7.03
N GLY A 123 3.20 22.34 5.70
CA GLY A 123 4.08 23.31 5.05
C GLY A 123 5.56 22.95 5.13
N ILE A 124 5.90 21.69 5.38
CA ILE A 124 7.29 21.21 5.41
C ILE A 124 7.76 20.98 3.96
N GLU A 125 8.78 21.70 3.54
CA GLU A 125 9.38 21.51 2.23
C GLU A 125 10.13 20.17 2.17
N VAL A 126 9.62 19.25 1.34
CA VAL A 126 10.27 17.95 1.10
C VAL A 126 11.16 18.05 -0.12
N THR A 127 12.47 17.98 0.09
CA THR A 127 13.44 17.94 -1.01
C THR A 127 13.42 16.56 -1.70
N LEU A 128 13.79 16.53 -2.98
CA LEU A 128 13.84 15.28 -3.75
C LEU A 128 14.70 14.19 -3.08
N PRO A 129 15.91 14.47 -2.58
CA PRO A 129 16.69 13.48 -1.84
C PRO A 129 15.98 12.95 -0.59
N ALA A 130 15.30 13.82 0.17
CA ALA A 130 14.55 13.41 1.35
C ALA A 130 13.37 12.46 0.96
N ALA A 131 12.67 12.78 -0.12
CA ALA A 131 11.60 11.91 -0.64
C ALA A 131 12.11 10.52 -1.06
N VAL A 132 13.28 10.45 -1.70
CA VAL A 132 13.91 9.17 -2.10
C VAL A 132 14.31 8.36 -0.87
N ILE A 133 14.99 8.97 0.09
CA ILE A 133 15.38 8.31 1.35
C ILE A 133 14.14 7.80 2.08
N MET A 134 13.10 8.63 2.16
CA MET A 134 11.82 8.26 2.77
C MET A 134 11.19 7.04 2.08
N SER A 135 11.20 7.01 0.75
CA SER A 135 10.64 5.88 -0.03
C SER A 135 11.42 4.58 0.22
N ILE A 136 12.75 4.65 0.32
CA ILE A 136 13.59 3.49 0.65
C ILE A 136 13.28 3.00 2.07
N LEU A 137 13.21 3.90 3.04
CA LEU A 137 12.89 3.54 4.43
C LEU A 137 11.46 3.00 4.56
N ALA A 138 10.50 3.56 3.82
CA ALA A 138 9.14 3.05 3.76
C ALA A 138 9.09 1.62 3.20
N ALA A 139 9.85 1.33 2.15
CA ALA A 139 9.94 -0.01 1.56
C ALA A 139 10.54 -1.03 2.55
N LEU A 140 11.63 -0.65 3.24
CA LEU A 140 12.24 -1.50 4.28
C LEU A 140 11.30 -1.70 5.47
N SER A 141 10.64 -0.65 5.93
CA SER A 141 9.69 -0.72 7.05
C SER A 141 8.45 -1.54 6.70
N ALA A 142 7.99 -1.46 5.43
CA ALA A 142 6.85 -2.22 4.96
C ALA A 142 7.03 -3.74 5.13
N CYS A 143 8.25 -4.26 4.98
CA CYS A 143 8.56 -5.67 5.24
C CYS A 143 8.29 -6.10 6.69
N GLY A 144 8.19 -5.16 7.63
CA GLY A 144 7.88 -5.41 9.04
C GLY A 144 6.38 -5.48 9.37
N THR A 145 5.49 -5.22 8.41
CA THR A 145 4.03 -5.15 8.68
C THR A 145 3.33 -6.51 8.80
N SER A 146 4.03 -7.60 8.57
CA SER A 146 3.54 -9.00 8.71
C SER A 146 2.30 -9.36 7.86
N GLY A 147 1.92 -8.56 6.86
CA GLY A 147 0.80 -8.85 5.97
C GLY A 147 -0.59 -8.86 6.63
N VAL A 148 -0.72 -8.36 7.86
CA VAL A 148 -2.01 -8.23 8.55
C VAL A 148 -2.79 -7.00 8.07
N ALA A 149 -4.12 -7.07 8.17
CA ALA A 149 -4.97 -5.95 7.78
C ALA A 149 -4.63 -4.68 8.58
N GLY A 150 -4.39 -3.57 7.87
CA GLY A 150 -4.04 -2.29 8.47
C GLY A 150 -2.61 -2.17 8.99
N GLY A 151 -1.72 -3.14 8.75
CA GLY A 151 -0.34 -3.11 9.22
C GLY A 151 0.45 -1.87 8.77
N SER A 152 0.24 -1.40 7.55
CA SER A 152 0.88 -0.19 7.02
C SER A 152 0.55 1.09 7.81
N ILE A 153 -0.65 1.15 8.40
CA ILE A 153 -1.12 2.33 9.17
C ILE A 153 -0.23 2.56 10.40
N LEU A 154 0.21 1.48 11.04
CA LEU A 154 1.08 1.55 12.22
C LEU A 154 2.45 2.15 11.91
N LEU A 155 2.89 2.13 10.66
CA LEU A 155 4.18 2.68 10.24
C LEU A 155 4.11 4.13 9.76
N ILE A 156 2.91 4.69 9.54
CA ILE A 156 2.75 6.09 9.16
C ILE A 156 3.35 7.05 10.20
N PRO A 157 3.11 6.89 11.53
CA PRO A 157 3.74 7.71 12.55
C PRO A 157 5.27 7.62 12.54
N LEU A 158 5.82 6.43 12.34
CA LEU A 158 7.26 6.23 12.21
C LEU A 158 7.81 7.00 11.00
N ALA A 159 7.14 6.92 9.86
CA ALA A 159 7.50 7.65 8.65
C ALA A 159 7.41 9.16 8.84
N CYS A 160 6.38 9.65 9.50
CA CYS A 160 6.21 11.07 9.83
C CYS A 160 7.32 11.59 10.75
N SER A 161 7.82 10.77 11.67
CA SER A 161 8.92 11.17 12.58
C SER A 161 10.21 11.50 11.83
N LEU A 162 10.44 10.91 10.64
CA LEU A 162 11.59 11.23 9.78
C LEU A 162 11.56 12.68 9.24
N PHE A 163 10.38 13.26 9.14
CA PHE A 163 10.17 14.66 8.77
C PHE A 163 10.08 15.58 10.00
N GLY A 164 10.34 15.07 11.22
CA GLY A 164 10.20 15.82 12.45
C GLY A 164 8.74 16.10 12.85
N ILE A 165 7.78 15.39 12.28
CA ILE A 165 6.36 15.52 12.59
C ILE A 165 6.08 14.81 13.92
N GLY A 166 5.48 15.51 14.88
CA GLY A 166 5.15 14.95 16.18
C GLY A 166 4.15 13.79 16.09
N ASN A 167 4.30 12.83 16.97
CA ASN A 167 3.49 11.61 16.99
C ASN A 167 1.98 11.88 17.07
N ASP A 168 1.55 12.94 17.74
CA ASP A 168 0.14 13.27 17.89
C ASP A 168 -0.51 13.61 16.53
N ILE A 169 0.20 14.38 15.70
CA ILE A 169 -0.26 14.77 14.36
C ILE A 169 -0.19 13.55 13.44
N ALA A 170 0.88 12.79 13.51
CA ALA A 170 1.06 11.57 12.74
C ALA A 170 -0.02 10.52 13.04
N MET A 171 -0.41 10.39 14.30
CA MET A 171 -1.50 9.52 14.70
C MET A 171 -2.86 10.03 14.21
N GLN A 172 -3.10 11.35 14.20
CA GLN A 172 -4.31 11.92 13.62
C GLN A 172 -4.42 11.62 12.11
N VAL A 173 -3.33 11.71 11.37
CA VAL A 173 -3.27 11.34 9.94
C VAL A 173 -3.59 9.86 9.76
N ALA A 174 -2.96 8.98 10.54
CA ALA A 174 -3.18 7.54 10.49
C ALA A 174 -4.63 7.15 10.84
N VAL A 175 -5.20 7.74 11.89
CA VAL A 175 -6.58 7.50 12.33
C VAL A 175 -7.60 8.02 11.32
N SER A 176 -7.37 9.21 10.75
CA SER A 176 -8.24 9.76 9.71
C SER A 176 -8.28 8.85 8.48
N TYR A 177 -7.12 8.30 8.07
CA TYR A 177 -7.05 7.33 6.98
C TYR A 177 -7.83 6.05 7.30
N THR A 178 -7.71 5.52 8.53
CA THR A 178 -8.43 4.31 8.95
C THR A 178 -9.94 4.48 8.86
N HIS A 179 -10.45 5.64 9.27
CA HIS A 179 -11.88 5.94 9.23
C HIS A 179 -12.43 6.19 7.81
N LEU A 180 -11.57 6.52 6.87
CA LEU A 180 -11.96 6.69 5.45
C LEU A 180 -11.95 5.35 4.67
N THR A 181 -11.22 4.36 5.17
CA THR A 181 -11.07 3.05 4.51
C THR A 181 -11.93 1.95 5.14
N LEU A 182 -12.61 2.22 6.26
CA LEU A 182 -13.61 1.38 6.92
C LEU A 182 -15.03 1.81 6.56
#